data_ecffb6e5780768e102af875fbe99616d
#
_entry.id   ecffb6e5780768e102af875fbe99616d
#
_cell.length_a   1.000
_cell.length_b   1.000
_cell.length_c   1.000
_cell.angle_alpha   90.00
_cell.angle_beta   90.00
_cell.angle_gamma   90.00
#
_symmetry.space_group_name_H-M   'P 1'
#
loop_
_entity.id
_entity.type
_entity.pdbx_description
1 polymer ?
#
loop_
_entity_poly.entity_id
_entity_poly.type
_entity_poly.pdbx_seq_one_letter_code
_entity_poly.pdbx_strand_id
1 'polypeptide(L)'
;MNKNNFWTALGLCLSLGLAGAAAPASSTSARVQAPTGTFVGQDREGVRTWLGIRYAQPPVGDARWQPPRAALPQPGDIPATQPGAACLQAFELPGLPQTLRGAEDCLFLNVYAPEGAQKAPVMVWIHGGSFRTGAGSDYDLSVLAREQGVVAVSLNYRLGALGFLATPALDTAQGTAGNLGLLDQQLALKWVRDNVAAFGGDAQNVTVFGESAGGMSICAQLASPGAAGLFDKAIIQSGPCTASGIMNSRAEAYDLGARFAAALDCDPADAACLRAVPAEKLVQTRSPNAAFPGAVPFPPVYGDSTVPRAPAEVLRQGQNAVPLLIGTNLNEGTLFAAFVGDPRRDLSAAEFLALNAVLNRANAPRALLTYNSRRFGTRTQAAAASATDSLFACPTSNLARDLSRFGPVYSYEFRDPNPPRPALLRPTAGLPSFGAFHGAEIVSVTGTPTGLGDPADFTPAQAELSRTMQTYWANFARTGQPGGPGLPAWPAFTAEQPQVLGLAPGEVKPVEDFRAEHHCDTVWRP
;
A
#
# COMPACT_ATOMS: atom_id res chain seq x y z
N MET A 1 -14.65 -43.32 18.61
CA MET A 1 -13.27 -43.77 18.92
C MET A 1 -12.31 -42.70 18.50
N ASN A 2 -11.69 -42.11 19.50
CA ASN A 2 -10.54 -41.17 19.55
C ASN A 2 -10.30 -40.16 18.41
N LYS A 3 -10.88 -39.00 18.61
CA LYS A 3 -10.38 -37.70 18.16
C LYS A 3 -9.48 -37.14 19.28
N ASN A 4 -8.20 -37.36 19.24
CA ASN A 4 -7.16 -36.62 19.99
C ASN A 4 -5.82 -37.24 19.60
N ASN A 5 -5.02 -36.51 18.80
CA ASN A 5 -3.56 -36.57 18.73
C ASN A 5 -3.08 -35.93 17.43
N PHE A 6 -3.22 -34.59 17.31
CA PHE A 6 -2.52 -33.83 16.24
C PHE A 6 -1.94 -32.49 16.74
N TRP A 7 -1.89 -32.28 18.07
CA TRP A 7 -1.48 -30.95 18.62
C TRP A 7 -0.29 -31.02 19.58
N THR A 8 0.64 -32.01 19.45
CA THR A 8 1.84 -32.11 20.29
C THR A 8 3.12 -32.34 19.47
N ALA A 9 3.40 -31.45 18.53
CA ALA A 9 4.70 -31.44 17.84
C ALA A 9 5.12 -30.02 17.40
N LEU A 10 5.01 -29.04 18.29
CA LEU A 10 5.65 -27.72 18.12
C LEU A 10 6.28 -27.29 19.45
N GLY A 11 7.15 -28.14 19.95
CA GLY A 11 7.93 -27.84 21.13
C GLY A 11 9.24 -28.61 21.07
N LEU A 12 10.35 -27.89 21.08
CA LEU A 12 11.73 -28.35 21.23
C LEU A 12 12.37 -29.12 20.08
N CYS A 13 13.07 -28.37 19.21
CA CYS A 13 14.37 -28.77 18.69
C CYS A 13 15.33 -27.58 18.83
N LEU A 14 15.83 -27.36 20.05
CA LEU A 14 17.12 -26.69 20.25
C LEU A 14 18.22 -27.73 19.95
N SER A 15 18.65 -27.80 18.71
CA SER A 15 19.91 -28.43 18.36
C SER A 15 20.99 -27.35 18.43
N LEU A 16 21.86 -27.46 19.42
CA LEU A 16 23.15 -26.75 19.51
C LEU A 16 24.01 -27.12 18.29
N GLY A 17 23.85 -26.35 17.22
CA GLY A 17 24.84 -26.23 16.17
C GLY A 17 25.77 -25.07 16.56
N LEU A 18 27.00 -25.36 16.92
CA LEU A 18 28.12 -24.40 16.96
C LEU A 18 28.44 -23.97 15.50
N ALA A 19 27.54 -23.12 14.95
CA ALA A 19 27.90 -22.30 13.81
C ALA A 19 28.67 -21.11 14.38
N GLY A 20 29.88 -20.89 13.91
CA GLY A 20 30.71 -19.76 14.28
C GLY A 20 29.88 -18.47 14.11
N ALA A 21 29.59 -17.81 15.23
CA ALA A 21 28.95 -16.51 15.22
C ALA A 21 29.90 -15.55 14.50
N ALA A 22 29.54 -15.16 13.28
CA ALA A 22 30.14 -13.98 12.68
C ALA A 22 29.94 -12.85 13.69
N ALA A 23 31.02 -12.16 14.03
CA ALA A 23 30.95 -11.01 14.93
C ALA A 23 29.90 -10.04 14.38
N PRO A 24 28.97 -9.50 15.22
CA PRO A 24 28.00 -8.55 14.74
C PRO A 24 28.77 -7.38 14.11
N ALA A 25 28.42 -7.05 12.85
CA ALA A 25 28.99 -5.91 12.17
C ALA A 25 28.89 -4.69 13.12
N SER A 26 30.01 -4.02 13.37
CA SER A 26 30.07 -2.88 14.30
C SER A 26 29.18 -1.76 13.74
N SER A 27 28.02 -1.53 14.37
CA SER A 27 27.21 -0.38 14.03
C SER A 27 27.82 0.87 14.66
N THR A 28 28.11 1.87 13.84
CA THR A 28 28.49 3.20 14.33
C THR A 28 27.25 4.08 14.50
N SER A 29 27.34 5.06 15.39
CA SER A 29 26.24 6.01 15.62
C SER A 29 26.13 6.99 14.45
N ALA A 30 24.95 7.08 13.85
CA ALA A 30 24.62 8.08 12.83
C ALA A 30 23.87 9.27 13.47
N ARG A 31 24.58 10.35 13.78
CA ARG A 31 23.99 11.55 14.37
C ARG A 31 23.67 12.58 13.30
N VAL A 32 22.43 13.10 13.30
CA VAL A 32 21.98 14.13 12.35
C VAL A 32 21.20 15.23 13.09
N GLN A 33 21.48 16.48 12.74
CA GLN A 33 20.71 17.62 13.23
C GLN A 33 19.75 18.10 12.13
N ALA A 34 18.46 17.95 12.38
CA ALA A 34 17.38 18.40 11.51
C ALA A 34 16.58 19.53 12.19
N PRO A 35 15.75 20.28 11.47
CA PRO A 35 14.92 21.35 12.05
C PRO A 35 14.03 20.89 13.22
N THR A 36 13.58 19.64 13.21
CA THR A 36 12.70 19.09 14.27
C THR A 36 13.42 18.44 15.43
N GLY A 37 14.76 18.32 15.38
CA GLY A 37 15.55 17.74 16.47
C GLY A 37 16.86 17.13 16.02
N THR A 38 17.65 16.66 16.99
CA THR A 38 18.88 15.90 16.72
C THR A 38 18.62 14.42 16.90
N PHE A 39 18.70 13.67 15.80
CA PHE A 39 18.41 12.24 15.79
C PHE A 39 19.68 11.41 15.80
N VAL A 40 19.69 10.36 16.63
CA VAL A 40 20.80 9.41 16.76
C VAL A 40 20.33 8.04 16.26
N GLY A 41 20.70 7.74 15.04
CA GLY A 41 20.41 6.47 14.36
C GLY A 41 21.60 5.51 14.37
N GLN A 42 21.62 4.61 13.40
CA GLN A 42 22.65 3.59 13.20
C GLN A 42 23.21 3.66 11.79
N ASP A 43 24.49 3.36 11.67
CA ASP A 43 25.16 3.12 10.39
C ASP A 43 25.52 1.64 10.29
N ARG A 44 24.99 0.95 9.31
CA ARG A 44 25.23 -0.47 9.05
C ARG A 44 25.37 -0.72 7.56
N GLU A 45 26.43 -1.40 7.16
CA GLU A 45 26.63 -1.88 5.79
C GLU A 45 26.48 -0.77 4.72
N GLY A 46 26.94 0.45 5.02
CA GLY A 46 26.88 1.59 4.10
C GLY A 46 25.52 2.27 4.01
N VAL A 47 24.62 1.98 4.94
CA VAL A 47 23.31 2.67 5.07
C VAL A 47 23.16 3.23 6.48
N ARG A 48 22.83 4.50 6.54
CA ARG A 48 22.42 5.16 7.77
C ARG A 48 20.91 5.06 7.93
N THR A 49 20.48 4.61 9.09
CA THR A 49 19.05 4.44 9.40
C THR A 49 18.66 5.24 10.63
N TRP A 50 17.54 5.93 10.52
CA TRP A 50 16.88 6.61 11.64
C TRP A 50 15.43 6.13 11.69
N LEU A 51 15.12 5.35 12.72
CA LEU A 51 13.85 4.66 12.85
C LEU A 51 13.02 5.28 13.97
N GLY A 52 11.70 5.37 13.78
CA GLY A 52 10.77 5.85 14.80
C GLY A 52 10.81 7.37 15.02
N ILE A 53 11.13 8.15 14.01
CA ILE A 53 11.06 9.61 14.07
C ILE A 53 9.59 10.04 14.13
N ARG A 54 9.22 10.77 15.17
CA ARG A 54 7.88 11.34 15.34
C ARG A 54 7.69 12.54 14.42
N TYR A 55 6.72 12.47 13.50
CA TYR A 55 6.39 13.59 12.62
C TYR A 55 5.16 14.38 13.10
N ALA A 56 4.30 13.76 13.93
CA ALA A 56 3.09 14.38 14.47
C ALA A 56 2.94 14.12 15.96
N GLN A 57 2.20 14.99 16.64
CA GLN A 57 1.80 14.79 18.04
C GLN A 57 0.90 13.55 18.15
N PRO A 58 0.87 12.86 19.32
CA PRO A 58 0.03 11.69 19.54
C PRO A 58 -1.45 11.98 19.28
N PRO A 59 -2.13 11.24 18.41
CA PRO A 59 -3.56 11.42 18.11
C PRO A 59 -4.45 10.67 19.12
N VAL A 60 -4.24 10.91 20.43
CA VAL A 60 -4.88 10.18 21.53
C VAL A 60 -5.81 11.08 22.34
N GLY A 61 -6.75 10.49 23.07
CA GLY A 61 -7.69 11.23 23.93
C GLY A 61 -8.52 12.24 23.12
N ASP A 62 -8.48 13.52 23.50
CA ASP A 62 -9.18 14.59 22.79
C ASP A 62 -8.66 14.82 21.36
N ALA A 63 -7.44 14.39 21.05
CA ALA A 63 -6.87 14.46 19.71
C ALA A 63 -7.32 13.29 18.80
N ARG A 64 -7.99 12.25 19.36
CA ARG A 64 -8.62 11.21 18.55
C ARG A 64 -9.65 11.86 17.60
N TRP A 65 -9.57 11.48 16.31
CA TRP A 65 -10.38 12.07 15.23
C TRP A 65 -10.24 13.60 15.05
N GLN A 66 -9.06 14.13 15.40
CA GLN A 66 -8.66 15.48 15.01
C GLN A 66 -7.60 15.44 13.89
N PRO A 67 -7.49 16.50 13.07
CA PRO A 67 -6.39 16.64 12.12
C PRO A 67 -5.03 16.51 12.84
N PRO A 68 -4.02 15.90 12.19
CA PRO A 68 -2.72 15.74 12.81
C PRO A 68 -2.06 17.11 13.04
N ARG A 69 -1.31 17.21 14.12
CA ARG A 69 -0.51 18.39 14.47
C ARG A 69 0.96 18.02 14.39
N ALA A 70 1.78 18.89 13.82
CA ALA A 70 3.22 18.68 13.72
C ALA A 70 3.83 18.36 15.09
N ALA A 71 4.79 17.43 15.11
CA ALA A 71 5.57 17.16 16.31
C ALA A 71 6.30 18.43 16.76
N LEU A 72 6.37 18.63 18.06
CA LEU A 72 7.15 19.72 18.62
C LEU A 72 8.65 19.38 18.57
N PRO A 73 9.52 20.35 18.26
CA PRO A 73 10.95 20.15 18.35
C PRO A 73 11.35 19.69 19.76
N GLN A 74 12.24 18.71 19.84
CA GLN A 74 12.72 18.19 21.12
C GLN A 74 14.19 18.58 21.31
N PRO A 75 14.57 19.04 22.51
CA PRO A 75 15.95 19.34 22.82
C PRO A 75 16.75 18.05 23.06
N GLY A 76 18.06 18.13 22.80
CA GLY A 76 18.99 17.02 23.04
C GLY A 76 18.94 15.95 21.93
N ASP A 77 19.64 14.86 22.19
CA ASP A 77 19.77 13.74 21.29
C ASP A 77 18.55 12.82 21.42
N ILE A 78 17.85 12.59 20.32
CA ILE A 78 16.65 11.74 20.22
C ILE A 78 17.09 10.37 19.68
N PRO A 79 16.98 9.27 20.45
CA PRO A 79 17.25 7.93 19.94
C PRO A 79 16.31 7.59 18.76
N ALA A 80 16.89 7.17 17.64
CA ALA A 80 16.19 6.79 16.42
C ALA A 80 16.71 5.44 15.87
N THR A 81 16.79 4.45 16.76
CA THR A 81 17.37 3.12 16.47
C THR A 81 16.34 2.00 16.38
N GLN A 82 15.10 2.30 16.76
CA GLN A 82 13.98 1.34 16.71
C GLN A 82 12.76 2.00 16.06
N PRO A 83 11.97 1.27 15.27
CA PRO A 83 10.72 1.79 14.72
C PRO A 83 9.77 2.23 15.85
N GLY A 84 8.98 3.26 15.61
CA GLY A 84 7.83 3.58 16.44
C GLY A 84 6.71 2.53 16.32
N ALA A 85 5.74 2.60 17.25
CA ALA A 85 4.60 1.70 17.22
C ALA A 85 3.86 1.80 15.87
N ALA A 86 3.42 0.66 15.32
CA ALA A 86 2.45 0.63 14.25
C ALA A 86 1.13 1.30 14.70
N CYS A 87 0.33 1.81 13.79
CA CYS A 87 -1.01 2.27 14.14
C CYS A 87 -1.90 1.09 14.58
N LEU A 88 -2.73 1.34 15.60
CA LEU A 88 -3.54 0.29 16.20
C LEU A 88 -4.42 -0.39 15.16
N GLN A 89 -4.32 -1.69 15.08
CA GLN A 89 -4.96 -2.50 14.07
C GLN A 89 -5.30 -3.90 14.59
N ALA A 90 -6.35 -4.49 14.03
CA ALA A 90 -6.74 -5.85 14.29
C ALA A 90 -6.50 -6.71 13.03
N PHE A 91 -5.79 -7.81 13.21
CA PHE A 91 -5.52 -8.77 12.16
C PHE A 91 -6.36 -10.03 12.40
N GLU A 92 -7.12 -10.43 11.40
CA GLU A 92 -8.03 -11.58 11.45
C GLU A 92 -7.71 -12.52 10.28
N LEU A 93 -7.47 -13.76 10.61
CA LEU A 93 -7.35 -14.84 9.64
C LEU A 93 -8.52 -15.83 9.84
N PRO A 94 -9.08 -16.40 8.75
CA PRO A 94 -10.14 -17.38 8.85
C PRO A 94 -9.76 -18.53 9.78
N GLY A 95 -10.57 -18.74 10.83
CA GLY A 95 -10.38 -19.83 11.79
C GLY A 95 -9.33 -19.58 12.88
N LEU A 96 -8.71 -18.41 12.95
CA LEU A 96 -7.79 -18.00 14.01
C LEU A 96 -8.39 -16.86 14.85
N PRO A 97 -8.02 -16.76 16.15
CA PRO A 97 -8.37 -15.60 16.96
C PRO A 97 -7.83 -14.32 16.36
N GLN A 98 -8.61 -13.25 16.46
CA GLN A 98 -8.16 -11.92 16.09
C GLN A 98 -6.99 -11.47 16.98
N THR A 99 -5.94 -10.91 16.38
CA THR A 99 -4.78 -10.39 17.10
C THR A 99 -4.71 -8.87 16.95
N LEU A 100 -4.28 -8.19 18.01
CA LEU A 100 -4.05 -6.76 18.02
C LEU A 100 -2.57 -6.45 17.86
N ARG A 101 -2.28 -5.36 17.13
CA ARG A 101 -0.93 -4.81 16.96
C ARG A 101 -0.98 -3.30 17.02
N GLY A 102 0.05 -2.68 17.60
CA GLY A 102 0.26 -1.25 17.55
C GLY A 102 -0.42 -0.46 18.68
N ALA A 103 -0.49 0.85 18.49
CA ALA A 103 -1.04 1.80 19.43
C ALA A 103 -1.71 2.98 18.69
N GLU A 104 -2.53 3.78 19.39
CA GLU A 104 -3.03 5.05 18.82
C GLU A 104 -1.91 6.06 18.61
N ASP A 105 -0.93 6.11 19.52
CA ASP A 105 0.29 6.92 19.37
C ASP A 105 1.24 6.24 18.38
N CYS A 106 1.05 6.50 17.08
CA CYS A 106 1.67 5.75 16.00
C CYS A 106 2.25 6.60 14.86
N LEU A 107 2.16 7.92 14.92
CA LEU A 107 2.53 8.79 13.80
C LEU A 107 4.05 9.01 13.74
N PHE A 108 4.72 7.97 13.25
CA PHE A 108 6.17 7.88 13.10
C PHE A 108 6.56 7.59 11.65
N LEU A 109 7.79 7.94 11.31
CA LEU A 109 8.44 7.59 10.06
C LEU A 109 9.85 7.04 10.30
N ASN A 110 10.39 6.39 9.26
CA ASN A 110 11.75 5.86 9.25
C ASN A 110 12.48 6.44 8.04
N VAL A 111 13.77 6.73 8.19
CA VAL A 111 14.64 7.27 7.13
C VAL A 111 15.81 6.33 6.91
N TYR A 112 16.09 6.02 5.66
CA TYR A 112 17.22 5.21 5.18
C TYR A 112 18.02 6.04 4.19
N ALA A 113 19.28 6.30 4.45
CA ALA A 113 20.13 7.08 3.56
C ALA A 113 21.44 6.34 3.27
N PRO A 114 21.89 6.27 2.02
CA PRO A 114 23.22 5.73 1.73
C PRO A 114 24.30 6.58 2.40
N GLU A 115 25.39 5.96 2.78
CA GLU A 115 26.53 6.69 3.35
C GLU A 115 27.01 7.78 2.38
N GLY A 116 27.28 8.97 2.91
CA GLY A 116 27.74 10.10 2.09
C GLY A 116 26.68 10.73 1.18
N ALA A 117 25.39 10.39 1.32
CA ALA A 117 24.32 10.99 0.54
C ALA A 117 24.34 12.52 0.60
N GLN A 118 24.27 13.16 -0.57
CA GLN A 118 24.18 14.61 -0.73
C GLN A 118 23.22 14.91 -1.88
N LYS A 119 22.11 15.61 -1.61
CA LYS A 119 21.06 15.91 -2.58
C LYS A 119 20.58 14.67 -3.36
N ALA A 120 20.51 13.53 -2.67
CA ALA A 120 20.00 12.30 -3.26
C ALA A 120 18.48 12.41 -3.51
N PRO A 121 17.95 11.80 -4.58
CA PRO A 121 16.50 11.73 -4.77
C PRO A 121 15.85 11.10 -3.55
N VAL A 122 14.66 11.59 -3.19
CA VAL A 122 13.92 11.08 -2.03
C VAL A 122 12.75 10.22 -2.51
N MET A 123 12.62 9.02 -1.95
CA MET A 123 11.50 8.11 -2.22
C MET A 123 10.72 7.85 -0.92
N VAL A 124 9.44 8.21 -0.89
CA VAL A 124 8.59 8.09 0.30
C VAL A 124 7.57 6.98 0.09
N TRP A 125 7.72 5.88 0.86
CA TRP A 125 6.84 4.73 0.83
C TRP A 125 5.59 4.95 1.66
N ILE A 126 4.42 4.76 1.05
CA ILE A 126 3.12 4.69 1.70
C ILE A 126 2.62 3.25 1.62
N HIS A 127 2.50 2.59 2.77
CA HIS A 127 2.14 1.18 2.83
C HIS A 127 0.69 0.90 2.46
N GLY A 128 0.44 -0.32 1.99
CA GLY A 128 -0.89 -0.86 1.73
C GLY A 128 -1.58 -1.44 2.97
N GLY A 129 -2.51 -2.38 2.73
CA GLY A 129 -3.26 -3.08 3.78
C GLY A 129 -4.71 -2.63 3.92
N SER A 130 -5.37 -2.25 2.82
CA SER A 130 -6.80 -1.89 2.76
C SER A 130 -7.21 -0.78 3.74
N PHE A 131 -6.32 0.16 4.03
CA PHE A 131 -6.48 1.22 5.05
C PHE A 131 -6.81 0.68 6.45
N ARG A 132 -6.58 -0.60 6.72
CA ARG A 132 -6.90 -1.29 7.97
C ARG A 132 -5.68 -1.82 8.69
N THR A 133 -4.68 -2.27 7.96
CA THR A 133 -3.47 -2.90 8.50
C THR A 133 -2.22 -2.34 7.82
N GLY A 134 -1.04 -2.70 8.34
CA GLY A 134 0.26 -2.29 7.82
C GLY A 134 0.96 -1.26 8.69
N ALA A 135 2.24 -1.11 8.44
CA ALA A 135 3.09 -0.10 9.08
C ALA A 135 4.30 0.19 8.20
N GLY A 136 4.89 1.37 8.33
CA GLY A 136 6.15 1.72 7.68
C GLY A 136 7.30 0.79 8.09
N SER A 137 7.25 0.24 9.31
CA SER A 137 8.25 -0.71 9.81
C SER A 137 8.16 -2.13 9.21
N ASP A 138 7.11 -2.42 8.44
CA ASP A 138 6.97 -3.71 7.74
C ASP A 138 7.82 -3.76 6.46
N TYR A 139 8.45 -2.64 6.12
CA TYR A 139 9.25 -2.45 4.90
C TYR A 139 10.62 -1.87 5.26
N ASP A 140 11.65 -2.70 5.18
CA ASP A 140 13.03 -2.25 5.24
C ASP A 140 13.45 -1.72 3.86
N LEU A 141 13.77 -0.45 3.75
CA LEU A 141 14.17 0.19 2.49
C LEU A 141 15.69 0.37 2.38
N SER A 142 16.46 -0.29 3.25
CA SER A 142 17.92 -0.15 3.30
C SER A 142 18.61 -0.62 2.01
N VAL A 143 18.15 -1.74 1.43
CA VAL A 143 18.70 -2.25 0.16
C VAL A 143 18.41 -1.28 -0.97
N LEU A 144 17.18 -0.81 -1.12
CA LEU A 144 16.82 0.18 -2.13
C LEU A 144 17.66 1.47 -1.97
N ALA A 145 17.82 1.96 -0.74
CA ALA A 145 18.61 3.16 -0.47
C ALA A 145 20.08 2.97 -0.86
N ARG A 146 20.71 1.85 -0.44
CA ARG A 146 22.11 1.54 -0.70
C ARG A 146 22.40 1.31 -2.18
N GLU A 147 21.66 0.38 -2.78
CA GLU A 147 21.94 -0.07 -4.16
C GLU A 147 21.60 1.00 -5.20
N GLN A 148 20.62 1.84 -4.88
CA GLN A 148 20.14 2.83 -5.83
C GLN A 148 20.56 4.27 -5.49
N GLY A 149 21.25 4.51 -4.39
CA GLY A 149 21.72 5.85 -4.03
C GLY A 149 20.57 6.86 -3.82
N VAL A 150 19.47 6.43 -3.22
CA VAL A 150 18.32 7.27 -2.88
C VAL A 150 18.17 7.39 -1.37
N VAL A 151 17.59 8.49 -0.89
CA VAL A 151 17.09 8.56 0.49
C VAL A 151 15.67 8.00 0.48
N ALA A 152 15.45 6.90 1.19
CA ALA A 152 14.15 6.28 1.29
C ALA A 152 13.50 6.58 2.65
N VAL A 153 12.19 6.79 2.64
CA VAL A 153 11.40 7.08 3.85
C VAL A 153 10.19 6.16 3.85
N SER A 154 9.88 5.53 4.98
CA SER A 154 8.59 4.84 5.19
C SER A 154 7.85 5.50 6.34
N LEU A 155 6.51 5.52 6.30
CA LEU A 155 5.70 6.24 7.29
C LEU A 155 4.49 5.42 7.72
N ASN A 156 4.04 5.67 8.95
CA ASN A 156 2.74 5.24 9.45
C ASN A 156 1.69 6.32 9.19
N TYR A 157 0.44 5.92 9.08
CA TYR A 157 -0.74 6.79 9.07
C TYR A 157 -1.89 6.09 9.78
N ARG A 158 -2.84 6.82 10.36
CA ARG A 158 -3.98 6.23 11.07
C ARG A 158 -4.82 5.36 10.15
N LEU A 159 -5.30 4.25 10.70
CA LEU A 159 -5.95 3.15 9.98
C LEU A 159 -7.38 2.91 10.46
N GLY A 160 -8.17 2.20 9.67
CA GLY A 160 -9.51 1.73 10.01
C GLY A 160 -10.41 2.86 10.51
N ALA A 161 -11.20 2.57 11.53
CA ALA A 161 -12.08 3.55 12.13
C ALA A 161 -11.34 4.75 12.74
N LEU A 162 -10.10 4.57 13.23
CA LEU A 162 -9.31 5.65 13.82
C LEU A 162 -8.81 6.66 12.77
N GLY A 163 -8.64 6.24 11.51
CA GLY A 163 -8.17 7.09 10.42
C GLY A 163 -9.24 7.53 9.42
N PHE A 164 -10.31 6.75 9.27
CA PHE A 164 -11.24 6.89 8.15
C PHE A 164 -12.73 6.79 8.51
N LEU A 165 -13.10 6.71 9.79
CA LEU A 165 -14.50 6.79 10.20
C LEU A 165 -15.04 8.21 9.94
N ALA A 166 -16.19 8.30 9.26
CA ALA A 166 -16.90 9.54 9.01
C ALA A 166 -18.30 9.49 9.62
N THR A 167 -18.59 10.45 10.48
CA THR A 167 -19.97 10.79 10.94
C THR A 167 -20.07 12.30 11.04
N PRO A 168 -21.27 12.89 10.97
CA PRO A 168 -21.41 14.34 11.13
C PRO A 168 -20.82 14.88 12.44
N ALA A 169 -20.85 14.09 13.53
CA ALA A 169 -20.30 14.48 14.83
C ALA A 169 -18.76 14.49 14.87
N LEU A 170 -18.10 13.79 13.95
CA LEU A 170 -16.65 13.70 13.86
C LEU A 170 -16.07 14.64 12.79
N ASP A 171 -16.89 15.38 12.06
CA ASP A 171 -16.41 16.38 11.13
C ASP A 171 -15.52 17.38 11.85
N THR A 172 -14.38 17.67 11.26
CA THR A 172 -13.46 18.67 11.81
C THR A 172 -13.93 20.08 11.49
N ALA A 173 -13.48 21.07 12.25
CA ALA A 173 -13.75 22.46 11.97
C ALA A 173 -13.26 22.90 10.57
N GLN A 174 -12.29 22.18 9.99
CA GLN A 174 -11.76 22.39 8.64
C GLN A 174 -12.61 21.68 7.57
N GLY A 175 -13.67 20.97 7.94
CA GLY A 175 -14.58 20.29 7.02
C GLY A 175 -14.09 18.91 6.53
N THR A 176 -13.11 18.31 7.21
CA THR A 176 -12.65 16.94 6.90
C THR A 176 -13.62 15.92 7.48
N ALA A 177 -13.99 14.95 6.68
CA ALA A 177 -14.86 13.83 7.04
C ALA A 177 -14.16 12.50 6.73
N GLY A 178 -13.61 11.80 7.75
CA GLY A 178 -13.08 10.45 7.57
C GLY A 178 -11.80 10.33 6.73
N ASN A 179 -11.02 11.38 6.56
CA ASN A 179 -9.76 11.39 5.78
C ASN A 179 -8.52 11.69 6.63
N LEU A 180 -8.58 11.38 7.92
CA LEU A 180 -7.47 11.73 8.83
C LEU A 180 -6.18 10.99 8.49
N GLY A 181 -6.28 9.74 8.00
CA GLY A 181 -5.11 9.00 7.50
C GLY A 181 -4.47 9.67 6.28
N LEU A 182 -5.25 10.29 5.38
CA LEU A 182 -4.71 11.08 4.26
C LEU A 182 -4.02 12.36 4.75
N LEU A 183 -4.57 13.03 5.76
CA LEU A 183 -3.95 14.20 6.38
C LEU A 183 -2.65 13.84 7.12
N ASP A 184 -2.58 12.66 7.75
CA ASP A 184 -1.36 12.16 8.37
C ASP A 184 -0.24 12.01 7.33
N GLN A 185 -0.56 11.45 6.16
CA GLN A 185 0.37 11.33 5.03
C GLN A 185 0.83 12.70 4.52
N GLN A 186 -0.08 13.68 4.38
CA GLN A 186 0.29 15.05 4.00
C GLN A 186 1.25 15.69 5.01
N LEU A 187 0.98 15.51 6.31
CA LEU A 187 1.87 16.05 7.34
C LEU A 187 3.24 15.35 7.34
N ALA A 188 3.29 14.04 7.10
CA ALA A 188 4.56 13.31 6.95
C ALA A 188 5.34 13.80 5.72
N LEU A 189 4.69 14.02 4.60
CA LEU A 189 5.31 14.58 3.39
C LEU A 189 5.83 16.01 3.62
N LYS A 190 5.07 16.83 4.37
CA LYS A 190 5.55 18.13 4.80
C LYS A 190 6.79 18.01 5.67
N TRP A 191 6.80 17.07 6.62
CA TRP A 191 7.99 16.79 7.43
C TRP A 191 9.19 16.42 6.54
N VAL A 192 8.99 15.59 5.51
CA VAL A 192 10.04 15.23 4.56
C VAL A 192 10.59 16.48 3.87
N ARG A 193 9.74 17.34 3.32
CA ARG A 193 10.17 18.61 2.69
C ARG A 193 11.00 19.47 3.63
N ASP A 194 10.60 19.57 4.89
CA ASP A 194 11.21 20.45 5.87
C ASP A 194 12.54 19.87 6.45
N ASN A 195 12.73 18.54 6.44
CA ASN A 195 13.81 17.90 7.22
C ASN A 195 14.79 17.04 6.38
N VAL A 196 14.37 16.48 5.25
CA VAL A 196 15.12 15.42 4.55
C VAL A 196 16.50 15.85 4.07
N ALA A 197 16.73 17.15 3.86
CA ALA A 197 18.03 17.70 3.49
C ALA A 197 19.12 17.41 4.54
N ALA A 198 18.76 17.38 5.84
CA ALA A 198 19.66 16.99 6.90
C ALA A 198 20.13 15.53 6.78
N PHE A 199 19.30 14.66 6.23
CA PHE A 199 19.58 13.25 5.98
C PHE A 199 20.26 12.98 4.63
N GLY A 200 20.64 14.03 3.90
CA GLY A 200 21.30 13.93 2.59
C GLY A 200 20.35 13.84 1.39
N GLY A 201 19.04 13.97 1.60
CA GLY A 201 18.03 13.98 0.53
C GLY A 201 17.85 15.36 -0.11
N ASP A 202 17.31 15.36 -1.33
CA ASP A 202 16.89 16.58 -2.04
C ASP A 202 15.40 16.84 -1.79
N ALA A 203 15.11 17.86 -0.99
CA ALA A 203 13.74 18.27 -0.71
C ALA A 203 12.97 18.80 -1.94
N GLN A 204 13.63 19.06 -3.04
CA GLN A 204 13.02 19.47 -4.32
C GLN A 204 12.87 18.29 -5.30
N ASN A 205 13.21 17.09 -4.87
CA ASN A 205 13.14 15.89 -5.70
C ASN A 205 12.54 14.71 -4.92
N VAL A 206 11.27 14.85 -4.51
CA VAL A 206 10.52 13.88 -3.71
C VAL A 206 9.59 13.08 -4.61
N THR A 207 9.74 11.76 -4.59
CA THR A 207 8.84 10.80 -5.25
C THR A 207 8.07 10.03 -4.18
N VAL A 208 6.75 10.07 -4.23
CA VAL A 208 5.92 9.18 -3.40
C VAL A 208 5.71 7.87 -4.14
N PHE A 209 5.81 6.74 -3.44
CA PHE A 209 5.50 5.43 -4.00
C PHE A 209 4.76 4.57 -2.99
N GLY A 210 3.89 3.70 -3.48
CA GLY A 210 3.06 2.89 -2.60
C GLY A 210 2.25 1.86 -3.37
N GLU A 211 1.88 0.82 -2.66
CA GLU A 211 1.14 -0.31 -3.23
C GLU A 211 -0.23 -0.43 -2.58
N SER A 212 -1.23 -0.96 -3.35
CA SER A 212 -2.59 -1.19 -2.85
C SER A 212 -3.20 0.08 -2.25
N ALA A 213 -3.62 0.05 -0.97
CA ALA A 213 -4.13 1.22 -0.25
C ALA A 213 -3.10 2.38 -0.22
N GLY A 214 -1.79 2.10 -0.26
CA GLY A 214 -0.74 3.12 -0.42
C GLY A 214 -0.79 3.78 -1.79
N GLY A 215 -0.94 3.01 -2.86
CA GLY A 215 -1.15 3.51 -4.22
C GLY A 215 -2.47 4.27 -4.35
N MET A 216 -3.56 3.75 -3.74
CA MET A 216 -4.86 4.44 -3.66
C MET A 216 -4.75 5.77 -2.89
N SER A 217 -3.94 5.81 -1.83
CA SER A 217 -3.62 7.06 -1.11
C SER A 217 -2.96 8.07 -2.02
N ILE A 218 -1.91 7.67 -2.76
CA ILE A 218 -1.20 8.55 -3.71
C ILE A 218 -2.17 9.08 -4.77
N CYS A 219 -3.01 8.22 -5.33
CA CYS A 219 -4.07 8.61 -6.27
C CYS A 219 -5.04 9.63 -5.65
N ALA A 220 -5.46 9.44 -4.39
CA ALA A 220 -6.30 10.40 -3.67
C ALA A 220 -5.55 11.72 -3.38
N GLN A 221 -4.25 11.66 -3.06
CA GLN A 221 -3.40 12.86 -2.87
C GLN A 221 -3.28 13.68 -4.16
N LEU A 222 -3.18 13.03 -5.34
CA LEU A 222 -3.21 13.74 -6.62
C LEU A 222 -4.54 14.50 -6.83
N ALA A 223 -5.63 14.05 -6.21
CA ALA A 223 -6.94 14.74 -6.25
C ALA A 223 -7.14 15.71 -5.08
N SER A 224 -6.20 15.80 -4.12
CA SER A 224 -6.29 16.63 -2.92
C SER A 224 -5.57 17.97 -3.11
N PRO A 225 -6.24 19.12 -2.93
CA PRO A 225 -5.57 20.41 -2.98
C PRO A 225 -4.45 20.57 -1.94
N GLY A 226 -4.64 19.97 -0.74
CA GLY A 226 -3.67 20.03 0.35
C GLY A 226 -2.36 19.28 0.09
N ALA A 227 -2.32 18.42 -0.94
CA ALA A 227 -1.12 17.69 -1.32
C ALA A 227 -0.29 18.42 -2.41
N ALA A 228 -0.77 19.52 -2.96
CA ALA A 228 -0.09 20.28 -3.99
C ALA A 228 1.31 20.72 -3.52
N GLY A 229 2.36 20.37 -4.30
CA GLY A 229 3.74 20.71 -3.99
C GLY A 229 4.38 19.89 -2.85
N LEU A 230 3.72 18.88 -2.28
CA LEU A 230 4.33 18.00 -1.28
C LEU A 230 5.23 16.92 -1.90
N PHE A 231 5.05 16.59 -3.17
CA PHE A 231 5.90 15.68 -3.95
C PHE A 231 6.00 16.12 -5.40
N ASP A 232 7.03 15.65 -6.09
CA ASP A 232 7.37 16.06 -7.47
C ASP A 232 7.07 14.95 -8.47
N LYS A 233 6.97 13.69 -8.02
CA LYS A 233 6.69 12.50 -8.83
C LYS A 233 5.90 11.48 -8.02
N ALA A 234 5.18 10.60 -8.72
CA ALA A 234 4.38 9.57 -8.09
C ALA A 234 4.58 8.20 -8.75
N ILE A 235 4.62 7.14 -7.93
CA ILE A 235 4.59 5.74 -8.37
C ILE A 235 3.39 5.07 -7.70
N ILE A 236 2.44 4.60 -8.50
CA ILE A 236 1.22 3.93 -8.03
C ILE A 236 1.31 2.45 -8.41
N GLN A 237 1.48 1.59 -7.41
CA GLN A 237 1.54 0.13 -7.59
C GLN A 237 0.19 -0.46 -7.17
N SER A 238 -0.55 -1.03 -8.13
CA SER A 238 -1.82 -1.74 -7.88
C SER A 238 -2.83 -0.95 -7.03
N GLY A 239 -2.93 0.38 -7.27
CA GLY A 239 -3.69 1.28 -6.39
C GLY A 239 -4.48 2.39 -7.07
N PRO A 240 -5.28 2.15 -8.14
CA PRO A 240 -6.09 3.20 -8.75
C PRO A 240 -7.26 3.58 -7.84
N CYS A 241 -7.37 4.84 -7.42
CA CYS A 241 -8.47 5.33 -6.57
C CYS A 241 -9.77 5.58 -7.36
N THR A 242 -9.73 5.41 -8.66
CA THR A 242 -10.90 5.61 -9.54
C THR A 242 -11.77 4.37 -9.71
N ALA A 243 -11.33 3.21 -9.20
CA ALA A 243 -12.10 1.98 -9.21
C ALA A 243 -13.32 2.10 -8.27
N SER A 244 -14.43 1.48 -8.67
CA SER A 244 -15.68 1.52 -7.90
C SER A 244 -15.53 0.90 -6.50
N GLY A 245 -15.97 1.62 -5.47
CA GLY A 245 -15.93 1.14 -4.08
C GLY A 245 -14.59 1.34 -3.36
N ILE A 246 -13.61 1.97 -4.01
CA ILE A 246 -12.32 2.32 -3.40
C ILE A 246 -12.42 3.62 -2.60
N MET A 247 -13.25 4.55 -3.04
CA MET A 247 -13.57 5.77 -2.29
C MET A 247 -15.09 5.92 -2.19
N ASN A 248 -15.54 6.46 -1.08
CA ASN A 248 -16.96 6.78 -0.83
C ASN A 248 -17.22 8.27 -1.02
N SER A 249 -18.42 8.60 -1.49
CA SER A 249 -18.94 9.95 -1.30
C SER A 249 -19.15 10.23 0.19
N ARG A 250 -19.16 11.50 0.58
CA ARG A 250 -19.44 11.91 1.98
C ARG A 250 -20.75 11.31 2.52
N ALA A 251 -21.79 11.22 1.69
CA ALA A 251 -23.06 10.62 2.08
C ALA A 251 -22.96 9.11 2.36
N GLU A 252 -22.28 8.36 1.47
CA GLU A 252 -22.03 6.92 1.67
C GLU A 252 -21.15 6.67 2.90
N ALA A 253 -20.15 7.53 3.15
CA ALA A 253 -19.29 7.44 4.32
C ALA A 253 -20.06 7.69 5.63
N TYR A 254 -20.98 8.64 5.65
CA TYR A 254 -21.84 8.88 6.81
C TYR A 254 -22.81 7.73 7.08
N ASP A 255 -23.40 7.14 6.03
CA ASP A 255 -24.26 5.97 6.16
C ASP A 255 -23.46 4.77 6.74
N LEU A 256 -22.24 4.54 6.25
CA LEU A 256 -21.34 3.55 6.80
C LEU A 256 -20.99 3.84 8.27
N GLY A 257 -20.67 5.08 8.59
CA GLY A 257 -20.35 5.54 9.93
C GLY A 257 -21.51 5.40 10.91
N ALA A 258 -22.74 5.69 10.47
CA ALA A 258 -23.93 5.50 11.28
C ALA A 258 -24.16 4.02 11.64
N ARG A 259 -24.03 3.12 10.67
CA ARG A 259 -24.10 1.67 10.92
C ARG A 259 -22.99 1.18 11.83
N PHE A 260 -21.78 1.73 11.71
CA PHE A 260 -20.66 1.38 12.59
C PHE A 260 -20.86 1.90 14.01
N ALA A 261 -21.35 3.13 14.20
CA ALA A 261 -21.69 3.70 15.50
C ALA A 261 -22.78 2.88 16.22
N ALA A 262 -23.81 2.46 15.48
CA ALA A 262 -24.85 1.57 16.01
C ALA A 262 -24.30 0.23 16.50
N ALA A 263 -23.28 -0.35 15.83
CA ALA A 263 -22.59 -1.57 16.28
C ALA A 263 -21.77 -1.38 17.56
N LEU A 264 -21.54 -0.11 17.96
CA LEU A 264 -20.85 0.29 19.19
C LEU A 264 -21.81 0.79 20.27
N ASP A 265 -23.11 0.70 20.05
CA ASP A 265 -24.17 1.25 20.90
C ASP A 265 -24.09 2.78 21.07
N CYS A 266 -23.57 3.48 20.05
CA CYS A 266 -23.47 4.95 20.03
C CYS A 266 -24.41 5.56 18.96
N ASP A 267 -24.95 6.75 19.27
CA ASP A 267 -25.57 7.62 18.26
C ASP A 267 -24.47 8.19 17.34
N PRO A 268 -24.61 8.14 16.01
CA PRO A 268 -23.63 8.73 15.10
C PRO A 268 -23.48 10.26 15.24
N ALA A 269 -24.42 10.93 15.91
CA ALA A 269 -24.36 12.35 16.26
C ALA A 269 -23.66 12.60 17.62
N ASP A 270 -23.35 11.55 18.39
CA ASP A 270 -22.70 11.67 19.70
C ASP A 270 -21.20 11.39 19.61
N ALA A 271 -20.41 12.44 19.39
CA ALA A 271 -18.95 12.36 19.37
C ALA A 271 -18.37 11.94 20.73
N ALA A 272 -19.02 12.25 21.85
CA ALA A 272 -18.53 11.90 23.18
C ALA A 272 -18.65 10.40 23.42
N CYS A 273 -19.79 9.80 23.07
CA CYS A 273 -19.95 8.34 23.09
C CYS A 273 -18.86 7.65 22.27
N LEU A 274 -18.68 8.05 21.00
CA LEU A 274 -17.68 7.45 20.10
C LEU A 274 -16.25 7.58 20.67
N ARG A 275 -15.89 8.76 21.23
CA ARG A 275 -14.56 8.95 21.84
C ARG A 275 -14.35 8.15 23.12
N ALA A 276 -15.40 7.84 23.87
CA ALA A 276 -15.33 7.00 25.07
C ALA A 276 -15.11 5.51 24.76
N VAL A 277 -15.35 5.06 23.53
CA VAL A 277 -15.10 3.66 23.13
C VAL A 277 -13.59 3.38 23.20
N PRO A 278 -13.16 2.28 23.89
CA PRO A 278 -11.76 1.86 23.86
C PRO A 278 -11.25 1.68 22.43
N ALA A 279 -10.02 2.09 22.16
CA ALA A 279 -9.45 2.04 20.82
C ALA A 279 -9.39 0.62 20.25
N GLU A 280 -9.10 -0.35 21.11
CA GLU A 280 -9.08 -1.78 20.78
C GLU A 280 -10.47 -2.24 20.31
N LYS A 281 -11.54 -1.81 20.97
CA LYS A 281 -12.92 -2.15 20.56
C LYS A 281 -13.25 -1.53 19.19
N LEU A 282 -12.78 -0.30 18.92
CA LEU A 282 -12.98 0.35 17.61
C LEU A 282 -12.35 -0.47 16.46
N VAL A 283 -11.13 -0.98 16.64
CA VAL A 283 -10.43 -1.73 15.57
C VAL A 283 -10.89 -3.20 15.50
N GLN A 284 -11.41 -3.77 16.59
CA GLN A 284 -11.96 -5.13 16.64
C GLN A 284 -13.40 -5.20 16.10
N THR A 285 -14.14 -4.11 16.17
CA THR A 285 -15.51 -4.08 15.65
C THR A 285 -15.48 -4.15 14.13
N ARG A 286 -16.16 -5.16 13.59
CA ARG A 286 -16.20 -5.38 12.14
C ARG A 286 -16.93 -4.22 11.45
N SER A 287 -16.29 -3.64 10.44
CA SER A 287 -16.94 -2.65 9.60
C SER A 287 -18.11 -3.27 8.82
N PRO A 288 -19.27 -2.58 8.73
CA PRO A 288 -20.37 -3.02 7.87
C PRO A 288 -19.99 -3.17 6.39
N ASN A 289 -18.91 -2.54 5.94
CA ASN A 289 -18.41 -2.62 4.56
C ASN A 289 -17.44 -3.81 4.34
N ALA A 290 -17.06 -4.55 5.38
CA ALA A 290 -16.15 -5.70 5.26
C ALA A 290 -16.89 -6.95 4.74
N ALA A 291 -17.43 -6.86 3.51
CA ALA A 291 -18.26 -7.90 2.91
C ALA A 291 -17.46 -9.10 2.40
N PHE A 292 -16.21 -8.90 1.99
CA PHE A 292 -15.31 -9.95 1.47
C PHE A 292 -13.84 -9.60 1.77
N PRO A 293 -12.93 -10.58 1.73
CA PRO A 293 -11.49 -10.33 1.81
C PRO A 293 -11.02 -9.38 0.72
N GLY A 294 -10.26 -8.34 1.09
CA GLY A 294 -9.83 -7.29 0.18
C GLY A 294 -10.79 -6.09 0.05
N ALA A 295 -12.01 -6.17 0.61
CA ALA A 295 -12.86 -4.99 0.73
C ALA A 295 -12.15 -3.93 1.59
N VAL A 296 -12.32 -2.65 1.23
CA VAL A 296 -11.84 -1.53 2.04
C VAL A 296 -12.88 -1.23 3.14
N PRO A 297 -12.58 -1.54 4.43
CA PRO A 297 -13.58 -1.44 5.49
C PRO A 297 -14.07 -0.02 5.74
N PHE A 298 -13.16 0.94 5.66
CA PHE A 298 -13.41 2.37 5.78
C PHE A 298 -12.70 3.07 4.61
N PRO A 299 -13.36 3.20 3.44
CA PRO A 299 -12.77 3.87 2.29
C PRO A 299 -12.48 5.34 2.56
N PRO A 300 -11.43 5.93 1.98
CA PRO A 300 -11.29 7.37 1.93
C PRO A 300 -12.50 8.04 1.32
N VAL A 301 -12.73 9.31 1.67
CA VAL A 301 -13.96 10.05 1.35
C VAL A 301 -13.67 11.15 0.33
N TYR A 302 -14.58 11.35 -0.63
CA TYR A 302 -14.62 12.56 -1.44
C TYR A 302 -15.89 13.38 -1.13
N GLY A 303 -15.84 14.68 -1.43
CA GLY A 303 -16.89 15.64 -1.06
C GLY A 303 -16.66 16.29 0.31
N ASP A 304 -15.40 16.24 0.80
CA ASP A 304 -14.95 16.93 2.01
C ASP A 304 -13.82 17.93 1.68
N SER A 305 -13.26 18.60 2.68
CA SER A 305 -12.18 19.56 2.46
C SER A 305 -10.86 18.93 2.01
N THR A 306 -10.62 17.63 2.29
CA THR A 306 -9.39 16.93 1.93
C THR A 306 -9.43 16.48 0.47
N VAL A 307 -10.54 15.91 0.02
CA VAL A 307 -10.79 15.50 -1.37
C VAL A 307 -12.14 16.06 -1.81
N PRO A 308 -12.19 17.32 -2.29
CA PRO A 308 -13.46 18.04 -2.49
C PRO A 308 -14.38 17.46 -3.59
N ARG A 309 -13.81 16.77 -4.56
CA ARG A 309 -14.52 16.16 -5.69
C ARG A 309 -14.09 14.74 -5.93
N ALA A 310 -14.90 13.97 -6.65
CA ALA A 310 -14.55 12.60 -7.02
C ALA A 310 -13.19 12.55 -7.76
N PRO A 311 -12.24 11.69 -7.35
CA PRO A 311 -10.91 11.67 -7.95
C PRO A 311 -10.91 11.51 -9.47
N ALA A 312 -11.80 10.67 -10.01
CA ALA A 312 -11.91 10.47 -11.45
C ALA A 312 -12.25 11.78 -12.21
N GLU A 313 -13.00 12.69 -11.59
CA GLU A 313 -13.32 13.99 -12.18
C GLU A 313 -12.09 14.91 -12.14
N VAL A 314 -11.46 15.01 -10.98
CA VAL A 314 -10.30 15.90 -10.74
C VAL A 314 -9.10 15.51 -11.57
N LEU A 315 -8.79 14.21 -11.62
CA LEU A 315 -7.61 13.68 -12.34
C LEU A 315 -7.76 13.81 -13.86
N ARG A 316 -8.99 13.71 -14.39
CA ARG A 316 -9.24 14.04 -15.80
C ARG A 316 -9.02 15.52 -16.16
N GLN A 317 -8.96 16.41 -15.17
CA GLN A 317 -8.65 17.82 -15.34
C GLN A 317 -7.18 18.16 -15.09
N GLY A 318 -6.35 17.15 -14.72
CA GLY A 318 -4.92 17.31 -14.50
C GLY A 318 -4.52 18.07 -13.23
N GLN A 319 -5.42 18.16 -12.25
CA GLN A 319 -5.08 18.80 -10.97
C GLN A 319 -3.94 18.02 -10.29
N ASN A 320 -2.91 18.73 -9.80
CA ASN A 320 -1.70 18.17 -9.19
C ASN A 320 -0.98 17.11 -10.06
N ALA A 321 -1.12 17.17 -11.39
CA ALA A 321 -0.44 16.24 -12.27
C ALA A 321 1.08 16.38 -12.12
N VAL A 322 1.74 15.24 -11.90
CA VAL A 322 3.19 15.09 -11.83
C VAL A 322 3.60 13.93 -12.73
N PRO A 323 4.86 13.77 -13.10
CA PRO A 323 5.34 12.55 -13.74
C PRO A 323 4.87 11.32 -12.95
N LEU A 324 4.31 10.33 -13.64
CA LEU A 324 3.66 9.16 -13.05
C LEU A 324 4.25 7.86 -13.60
N LEU A 325 4.60 6.95 -12.69
CA LEU A 325 4.82 5.54 -12.99
C LEU A 325 3.66 4.77 -12.35
N ILE A 326 2.92 3.97 -13.12
CA ILE A 326 1.72 3.30 -12.63
C ILE A 326 1.63 1.88 -13.20
N GLY A 327 1.24 0.93 -12.37
CA GLY A 327 1.10 -0.43 -12.85
C GLY A 327 0.23 -1.32 -11.98
N THR A 328 0.16 -2.57 -12.40
CA THR A 328 -0.64 -3.63 -11.78
C THR A 328 0.08 -4.97 -11.92
N ASN A 329 -0.39 -5.98 -11.21
CA ASN A 329 0.08 -7.35 -11.36
C ASN A 329 -0.92 -8.16 -12.21
N LEU A 330 -0.42 -9.11 -12.99
CA LEU A 330 -1.25 -9.91 -13.91
C LEU A 330 -2.36 -10.70 -13.20
N ASN A 331 -2.16 -11.12 -11.96
CA ASN A 331 -3.06 -12.02 -11.24
C ASN A 331 -3.50 -11.43 -9.88
N GLU A 332 -3.76 -10.12 -9.79
CA GLU A 332 -4.12 -9.40 -8.56
C GLU A 332 -5.16 -10.13 -7.71
N GLY A 333 -6.24 -10.55 -8.35
CA GLY A 333 -7.40 -11.14 -7.68
C GLY A 333 -7.15 -12.51 -7.04
N THR A 334 -6.05 -13.19 -7.38
CA THR A 334 -5.77 -14.55 -6.88
C THR A 334 -5.53 -14.56 -5.37
N LEU A 335 -4.85 -13.54 -4.82
CA LEU A 335 -4.65 -13.41 -3.39
C LEU A 335 -5.99 -13.24 -2.65
N PHE A 336 -6.87 -12.39 -3.16
CA PHE A 336 -8.17 -12.14 -2.55
C PHE A 336 -9.09 -13.35 -2.65
N ALA A 337 -9.10 -14.02 -3.80
CA ALA A 337 -9.91 -15.22 -4.01
C ALA A 337 -9.51 -16.38 -3.06
N ALA A 338 -8.24 -16.46 -2.67
CA ALA A 338 -7.75 -17.45 -1.71
C ALA A 338 -8.34 -17.28 -0.31
N PHE A 339 -8.84 -16.11 0.03
CA PHE A 339 -9.50 -15.84 1.33
C PHE A 339 -11.03 -15.86 1.26
N VAL A 340 -11.61 -16.14 0.09
CA VAL A 340 -13.06 -16.32 -0.08
C VAL A 340 -13.39 -17.80 0.10
N GLY A 341 -14.00 -18.17 1.22
CA GLY A 341 -14.34 -19.56 1.52
C GLY A 341 -13.14 -20.43 1.92
N ASP A 342 -13.18 -21.72 1.58
CA ASP A 342 -12.04 -22.64 1.79
C ASP A 342 -11.12 -22.60 0.57
N PRO A 343 -9.86 -22.15 0.70
CA PRO A 343 -8.92 -22.05 -0.43
C PRO A 343 -8.56 -23.40 -1.09
N ARG A 344 -8.94 -24.52 -0.44
CA ARG A 344 -8.70 -25.88 -0.96
C ARG A 344 -9.81 -26.40 -1.86
N ARG A 345 -10.91 -25.68 -2.03
CA ARG A 345 -12.03 -26.03 -2.92
C ARG A 345 -12.37 -24.91 -3.88
N ASP A 346 -12.95 -25.24 -5.02
CA ASP A 346 -13.52 -24.24 -5.93
C ASP A 346 -14.74 -23.54 -5.30
N LEU A 347 -14.99 -22.30 -5.66
CA LEU A 347 -16.19 -21.57 -5.26
C LEU A 347 -17.44 -22.34 -5.71
N SER A 348 -18.44 -22.43 -4.87
CA SER A 348 -19.78 -22.87 -5.27
C SER A 348 -20.39 -21.88 -6.28
N ALA A 349 -21.39 -22.29 -7.03
CA ALA A 349 -22.07 -21.37 -7.94
C ALA A 349 -22.70 -20.16 -7.22
N ALA A 350 -23.23 -20.37 -6.00
CA ALA A 350 -23.81 -19.29 -5.21
C ALA A 350 -22.76 -18.28 -4.72
N GLU A 351 -21.61 -18.76 -4.21
CA GLU A 351 -20.48 -17.90 -3.79
C GLU A 351 -19.94 -17.09 -4.97
N PHE A 352 -19.76 -17.73 -6.13
CA PHE A 352 -19.30 -17.07 -7.34
C PHE A 352 -20.26 -15.98 -7.81
N LEU A 353 -21.58 -16.25 -7.83
CA LEU A 353 -22.59 -15.26 -8.22
C LEU A 353 -22.65 -14.10 -7.23
N ALA A 354 -22.61 -14.39 -5.91
CA ALA A 354 -22.62 -13.36 -4.88
C ALA A 354 -21.37 -12.45 -4.98
N LEU A 355 -20.19 -13.05 -5.12
CA LEU A 355 -18.94 -12.32 -5.27
C LEU A 355 -18.95 -11.45 -6.54
N ASN A 356 -19.40 -12.01 -7.67
CA ASN A 356 -19.52 -11.29 -8.92
C ASN A 356 -20.48 -10.08 -8.80
N ALA A 357 -21.62 -10.24 -8.13
CA ALA A 357 -22.58 -9.16 -7.93
C ALA A 357 -21.97 -8.02 -7.08
N VAL A 358 -21.21 -8.35 -6.03
CA VAL A 358 -20.57 -7.35 -5.17
C VAL A 358 -19.42 -6.63 -5.88
N LEU A 359 -18.54 -7.38 -6.55
CA LEU A 359 -17.37 -6.81 -7.22
C LEU A 359 -17.75 -5.97 -8.45
N ASN A 360 -18.67 -6.48 -9.25
CA ASN A 360 -18.90 -5.96 -10.60
C ASN A 360 -20.16 -5.10 -10.72
N ARG A 361 -21.02 -5.08 -9.69
CA ARG A 361 -22.21 -4.20 -9.61
C ARG A 361 -23.00 -4.19 -10.93
N ALA A 362 -23.15 -3.03 -11.57
CA ALA A 362 -23.87 -2.88 -12.84
C ALA A 362 -23.26 -3.71 -14.01
N ASN A 363 -21.96 -4.02 -13.95
CA ASN A 363 -21.26 -4.82 -14.95
C ASN A 363 -21.39 -6.35 -14.70
N ALA A 364 -21.98 -6.78 -13.60
CA ALA A 364 -22.07 -8.20 -13.21
C ALA A 364 -22.64 -9.11 -14.33
N PRO A 365 -23.68 -8.75 -15.10
CA PRO A 365 -24.17 -9.60 -16.18
C PRO A 365 -23.14 -9.81 -17.31
N ARG A 366 -22.42 -8.76 -17.70
CA ARG A 366 -21.36 -8.84 -18.73
C ARG A 366 -20.14 -9.63 -18.22
N ALA A 367 -19.77 -9.39 -16.96
CA ALA A 367 -18.68 -10.09 -16.31
C ALA A 367 -18.95 -11.60 -16.25
N LEU A 368 -20.16 -12.06 -15.91
CA LEU A 368 -20.52 -13.48 -15.87
C LEU A 368 -20.42 -14.18 -17.25
N LEU A 369 -20.68 -13.46 -18.34
CA LEU A 369 -20.53 -14.01 -19.69
C LEU A 369 -19.04 -14.20 -20.06
N THR A 370 -18.18 -13.30 -19.61
CA THR A 370 -16.74 -13.29 -19.94
C THR A 370 -15.94 -14.16 -18.96
N TYR A 371 -16.15 -13.99 -17.66
CA TYR A 371 -15.41 -14.69 -16.60
C TYR A 371 -16.23 -15.88 -16.13
N ASN A 372 -15.92 -17.05 -16.66
CA ASN A 372 -16.60 -18.30 -16.30
C ASN A 372 -15.61 -19.47 -16.25
N SER A 373 -15.99 -20.56 -15.58
CA SER A 373 -15.12 -21.72 -15.37
C SER A 373 -14.73 -22.46 -16.67
N ARG A 374 -15.49 -22.31 -17.76
CA ARG A 374 -15.12 -22.91 -19.06
C ARG A 374 -13.89 -22.23 -19.65
N ARG A 375 -13.76 -20.92 -19.44
CA ARG A 375 -12.63 -20.12 -19.94
C ARG A 375 -11.44 -20.11 -18.99
N PHE A 376 -11.69 -20.04 -17.68
CA PHE A 376 -10.67 -19.84 -16.66
C PHE A 376 -10.35 -21.11 -15.83
N GLY A 377 -10.94 -22.27 -16.19
CA GLY A 377 -10.71 -23.54 -15.50
C GLY A 377 -11.60 -23.73 -14.28
N THR A 378 -11.58 -22.83 -13.29
CA THR A 378 -12.41 -22.88 -12.08
C THR A 378 -13.20 -21.59 -11.87
N ARG A 379 -14.23 -21.61 -11.02
CA ARG A 379 -14.98 -20.40 -10.62
C ARG A 379 -14.11 -19.45 -9.80
N THR A 380 -13.22 -20.00 -8.98
CA THR A 380 -12.25 -19.24 -8.19
C THR A 380 -11.30 -18.45 -9.10
N GLN A 381 -10.75 -19.09 -10.13
CA GLN A 381 -9.90 -18.42 -11.11
C GLN A 381 -10.66 -17.38 -11.95
N ALA A 382 -11.90 -17.68 -12.33
CA ALA A 382 -12.74 -16.72 -13.05
C ALA A 382 -13.06 -15.47 -12.18
N ALA A 383 -13.35 -15.67 -10.89
CA ALA A 383 -13.58 -14.57 -9.95
C ALA A 383 -12.30 -13.75 -9.74
N ALA A 384 -11.15 -14.42 -9.60
CA ALA A 384 -9.85 -13.76 -9.47
C ALA A 384 -9.52 -12.89 -10.69
N ALA A 385 -9.68 -13.42 -11.91
CA ALA A 385 -9.47 -12.66 -13.13
C ALA A 385 -10.43 -11.46 -13.24
N SER A 386 -11.70 -11.66 -12.92
CA SER A 386 -12.70 -10.57 -12.89
C SER A 386 -12.32 -9.47 -11.87
N ALA A 387 -11.82 -9.84 -10.69
CA ALA A 387 -11.35 -8.89 -9.69
C ALA A 387 -10.08 -8.15 -10.16
N THR A 388 -9.12 -8.86 -10.78
CA THR A 388 -7.93 -8.25 -11.39
C THR A 388 -8.33 -7.13 -12.35
N ASP A 389 -9.22 -7.43 -13.28
CA ASP A 389 -9.56 -6.51 -14.35
C ASP A 389 -10.43 -5.34 -13.87
N SER A 390 -11.41 -5.62 -12.98
CA SER A 390 -12.36 -4.60 -12.53
C SER A 390 -11.80 -3.64 -11.50
N LEU A 391 -10.91 -4.10 -10.60
CA LEU A 391 -10.40 -3.30 -9.50
C LEU A 391 -9.01 -2.70 -9.78
N PHE A 392 -8.21 -3.35 -10.62
CA PHE A 392 -6.81 -2.97 -10.81
C PHE A 392 -6.47 -2.65 -12.27
N ALA A 393 -6.45 -3.63 -13.16
CA ALA A 393 -5.89 -3.48 -14.50
C ALA A 393 -6.61 -2.39 -15.34
N CYS A 394 -7.92 -2.47 -15.46
CA CYS A 394 -8.64 -1.51 -16.28
C CYS A 394 -8.73 -0.10 -15.67
N PRO A 395 -8.99 0.07 -14.36
CA PRO A 395 -8.88 1.39 -13.73
C PRO A 395 -7.48 2.00 -13.82
N THR A 396 -6.40 1.19 -13.68
CA THR A 396 -5.01 1.64 -13.86
C THR A 396 -4.76 2.14 -15.28
N SER A 397 -5.15 1.37 -16.30
CA SER A 397 -5.01 1.78 -17.71
C SER A 397 -5.82 3.03 -18.04
N ASN A 398 -7.03 3.16 -17.49
CA ASN A 398 -7.86 4.34 -17.68
C ASN A 398 -7.22 5.57 -17.02
N LEU A 399 -6.69 5.43 -15.80
CA LEU A 399 -6.01 6.50 -15.08
C LEU A 399 -4.72 6.93 -15.79
N ALA A 400 -3.92 5.97 -16.29
CA ALA A 400 -2.75 6.25 -17.11
C ALA A 400 -3.08 7.09 -18.34
N ARG A 401 -4.15 6.71 -19.05
CA ARG A 401 -4.64 7.44 -20.23
C ARG A 401 -5.12 8.86 -19.88
N ASP A 402 -5.84 9.02 -18.78
CA ASP A 402 -6.35 10.33 -18.38
C ASP A 402 -5.22 11.28 -18.00
N LEU A 403 -4.21 10.80 -17.25
CA LEU A 403 -3.09 11.60 -16.78
C LEU A 403 -2.00 11.83 -17.83
N SER A 404 -1.86 10.95 -18.84
CA SER A 404 -0.87 11.12 -19.91
C SER A 404 -1.05 12.39 -20.75
N ARG A 405 -2.20 13.05 -20.62
CA ARG A 405 -2.49 14.35 -21.26
C ARG A 405 -1.79 15.53 -20.57
N PHE A 406 -1.35 15.35 -19.33
CA PHE A 406 -0.83 16.44 -18.47
C PHE A 406 0.64 16.28 -18.11
N GLY A 407 1.22 15.11 -18.37
CA GLY A 407 2.63 14.84 -18.09
C GLY A 407 3.06 13.44 -18.51
N PRO A 408 4.36 13.12 -18.37
CA PRO A 408 4.87 11.82 -18.73
C PRO A 408 4.30 10.75 -17.80
N VAL A 409 3.75 9.69 -18.39
CA VAL A 409 3.24 8.50 -17.69
C VAL A 409 3.99 7.27 -18.22
N TYR A 410 4.40 6.40 -17.33
CA TYR A 410 4.99 5.10 -17.63
C TYR A 410 4.14 4.01 -17.00
N SER A 411 3.76 2.99 -17.78
CA SER A 411 2.89 1.93 -17.29
C SER A 411 3.56 0.57 -17.34
N TYR A 412 3.33 -0.27 -16.32
CA TYR A 412 3.86 -1.63 -16.25
C TYR A 412 2.78 -2.65 -15.86
N GLU A 413 3.10 -3.90 -16.14
CA GLU A 413 2.44 -5.05 -15.58
C GLU A 413 3.48 -6.05 -15.06
N PHE A 414 3.44 -6.37 -13.77
CA PHE A 414 4.28 -7.39 -13.18
C PHE A 414 3.73 -8.77 -13.52
N ARG A 415 4.56 -9.62 -14.13
CA ARG A 415 4.15 -10.87 -14.78
C ARG A 415 4.98 -12.09 -14.32
N ASP A 416 5.53 -12.07 -13.11
CA ASP A 416 6.21 -13.25 -12.57
C ASP A 416 5.19 -14.37 -12.32
N PRO A 417 5.29 -15.53 -13.01
CA PRO A 417 4.34 -16.61 -12.84
C PRO A 417 4.49 -17.35 -11.49
N ASN A 418 5.62 -17.21 -10.82
CA ASN A 418 5.95 -17.92 -9.59
C ASN A 418 6.74 -17.05 -8.60
N PRO A 419 6.22 -15.89 -8.18
CA PRO A 419 6.91 -15.04 -7.22
C PRO A 419 7.04 -15.75 -5.87
N PRO A 420 7.96 -15.32 -4.98
CA PRO A 420 8.02 -15.80 -3.60
C PRO A 420 6.64 -15.75 -2.96
N ARG A 421 6.28 -16.80 -2.24
CA ARG A 421 4.97 -16.88 -1.60
C ARG A 421 4.99 -16.22 -0.23
N PRO A 422 3.90 -15.56 0.19
CA PRO A 422 3.75 -15.10 1.56
C PRO A 422 4.02 -16.23 2.56
N ALA A 423 4.69 -15.91 3.66
CA ALA A 423 5.03 -16.90 4.69
C ALA A 423 3.79 -17.66 5.18
N LEU A 424 2.64 -17.00 5.25
CA LEU A 424 1.34 -17.58 5.62
C LEU A 424 0.85 -18.66 4.64
N LEU A 425 1.25 -18.61 3.37
CA LEU A 425 0.80 -19.52 2.31
C LEU A 425 1.84 -20.60 1.96
N ARG A 426 3.01 -20.60 2.62
CA ARG A 426 4.09 -21.58 2.37
C ARG A 426 3.74 -23.04 2.70
N PRO A 427 2.98 -23.38 3.74
CA PRO A 427 2.80 -24.78 4.14
C PRO A 427 1.73 -25.56 3.40
N THR A 428 0.96 -24.97 2.52
CA THR A 428 -0.16 -25.67 1.88
C THR A 428 0.29 -26.36 0.58
N ALA A 429 0.83 -27.58 0.72
CA ALA A 429 0.98 -28.48 -0.41
C ALA A 429 -0.39 -28.65 -1.10
N GLY A 430 -0.48 -28.28 -2.38
CA GLY A 430 -1.71 -28.42 -3.18
C GLY A 430 -2.46 -27.12 -3.50
N LEU A 431 -2.07 -25.95 -2.94
CA LEU A 431 -2.61 -24.70 -3.46
C LEU A 431 -2.11 -24.45 -4.89
N PRO A 432 -3.00 -24.02 -5.80
CA PRO A 432 -2.58 -23.62 -7.14
C PRO A 432 -1.58 -22.45 -7.06
N SER A 433 -0.80 -22.26 -8.11
CA SER A 433 0.03 -21.05 -8.22
C SER A 433 -0.85 -19.82 -8.18
N PHE A 434 -0.45 -18.81 -7.39
CA PHE A 434 -1.14 -17.52 -7.36
C PHE A 434 -0.75 -16.63 -8.54
N GLY A 435 0.29 -17.03 -9.33
CA GLY A 435 0.86 -16.17 -10.35
C GLY A 435 1.39 -14.86 -9.77
N ALA A 436 1.39 -13.80 -10.54
CA ALA A 436 1.72 -12.45 -10.11
C ALA A 436 0.57 -11.88 -9.25
N PHE A 437 0.42 -12.36 -8.01
CA PHE A 437 -0.65 -11.98 -7.09
C PHE A 437 -0.49 -10.54 -6.57
N HIS A 438 -1.51 -10.00 -5.93
CA HIS A 438 -1.51 -8.64 -5.35
C HIS A 438 -0.37 -8.44 -4.36
N GLY A 439 0.48 -7.44 -4.59
CA GLY A 439 1.66 -7.11 -3.79
C GLY A 439 2.89 -7.99 -4.04
N ALA A 440 2.86 -8.93 -5.00
CA ALA A 440 3.99 -9.82 -5.28
C ALA A 440 5.24 -9.08 -5.77
N GLU A 441 5.09 -7.92 -6.38
CA GLU A 441 6.19 -7.10 -6.89
C GLU A 441 6.94 -6.34 -5.79
N ILE A 442 6.36 -6.15 -4.61
CA ILE A 442 6.94 -5.31 -3.53
C ILE A 442 8.32 -5.80 -3.14
N VAL A 443 8.47 -7.11 -2.94
CA VAL A 443 9.76 -7.73 -2.58
C VAL A 443 10.84 -7.48 -3.64
N SER A 444 10.47 -7.40 -4.92
CA SER A 444 11.39 -7.05 -6.01
C SER A 444 11.79 -5.58 -5.99
N VAL A 445 10.89 -4.69 -5.59
CA VAL A 445 11.16 -3.24 -5.50
C VAL A 445 11.97 -2.91 -4.25
N THR A 446 11.65 -3.49 -3.10
CA THR A 446 12.36 -3.22 -1.83
C THR A 446 13.71 -3.94 -1.73
N GLY A 447 13.82 -5.13 -2.32
CA GLY A 447 14.99 -6.01 -2.21
C GLY A 447 15.17 -6.62 -0.80
N THR A 448 14.16 -6.54 0.04
CA THR A 448 14.18 -7.00 1.45
C THR A 448 12.97 -7.88 1.74
N PRO A 449 13.03 -8.74 2.77
CA PRO A 449 11.88 -9.55 3.18
C PRO A 449 10.69 -8.67 3.53
N THR A 450 9.51 -9.10 3.10
CA THR A 450 8.22 -8.49 3.43
C THR A 450 7.24 -9.56 3.91
N GLY A 451 6.07 -9.17 4.40
CA GLY A 451 4.98 -10.13 4.68
C GLY A 451 4.48 -10.89 3.46
N LEU A 452 4.84 -10.46 2.25
CA LEU A 452 4.39 -11.01 0.97
C LEU A 452 5.46 -11.83 0.22
N GLY A 453 6.72 -11.81 0.65
CA GLY A 453 7.79 -12.58 0.03
C GLY A 453 9.17 -12.32 0.65
N ASP A 454 10.14 -13.13 0.27
CA ASP A 454 11.52 -13.04 0.76
C ASP A 454 12.48 -13.13 -0.44
N PRO A 455 13.42 -12.18 -0.62
CA PRO A 455 14.42 -12.23 -1.69
C PRO A 455 15.32 -13.48 -1.61
N ALA A 456 15.44 -14.11 -0.44
CA ALA A 456 16.18 -15.36 -0.28
C ALA A 456 15.57 -16.52 -1.08
N ASP A 457 14.30 -16.41 -1.47
CA ASP A 457 13.60 -17.39 -2.30
C ASP A 457 13.68 -17.07 -3.80
N PHE A 458 14.37 -16.02 -4.22
CA PHE A 458 14.51 -15.65 -5.63
C PHE A 458 15.35 -16.65 -6.41
N THR A 459 14.86 -17.05 -7.57
CA THR A 459 15.70 -17.62 -8.63
C THR A 459 16.66 -16.55 -9.17
N PRO A 460 17.76 -16.94 -9.86
CA PRO A 460 18.66 -15.96 -10.48
C PRO A 460 17.96 -14.97 -11.41
N ALA A 461 16.96 -15.41 -12.16
CA ALA A 461 16.17 -14.54 -13.06
C ALA A 461 15.28 -13.56 -12.30
N GLN A 462 14.71 -13.97 -11.17
CA GLN A 462 13.94 -13.08 -10.28
C GLN A 462 14.84 -12.05 -9.59
N ALA A 463 16.02 -12.46 -9.16
CA ALA A 463 17.00 -11.53 -8.58
C ALA A 463 17.47 -10.48 -9.61
N GLU A 464 17.62 -10.86 -10.88
CA GLU A 464 17.94 -9.92 -11.97
C GLU A 464 16.76 -8.98 -12.24
N LEU A 465 15.53 -9.50 -12.29
CA LEU A 465 14.32 -8.66 -12.42
C LEU A 465 14.22 -7.66 -11.26
N SER A 466 14.48 -8.09 -10.03
CA SER A 466 14.47 -7.23 -8.84
C SER A 466 15.46 -6.06 -9.01
N ARG A 467 16.71 -6.32 -9.40
CA ARG A 467 17.70 -5.25 -9.67
C ARG A 467 17.23 -4.30 -10.78
N THR A 468 16.67 -4.84 -11.85
CA THR A 468 16.11 -4.09 -12.97
C THR A 468 14.98 -3.17 -12.50
N MET A 469 14.02 -3.70 -11.71
CA MET A 469 12.90 -2.92 -11.18
C MET A 469 13.38 -1.82 -10.24
N GLN A 470 14.25 -2.13 -9.28
CA GLN A 470 14.84 -1.13 -8.38
C GLN A 470 15.51 0.00 -9.17
N THR A 471 16.24 -0.34 -10.25
CA THR A 471 16.90 0.66 -11.09
C THR A 471 15.89 1.53 -11.86
N TYR A 472 14.81 0.94 -12.40
CA TYR A 472 13.73 1.71 -13.03
C TYR A 472 13.07 2.68 -12.06
N TRP A 473 12.69 2.22 -10.86
CA TRP A 473 12.07 3.06 -9.82
C TRP A 473 12.97 4.21 -9.40
N ALA A 474 14.24 3.93 -9.17
CA ALA A 474 15.22 4.94 -8.79
C ALA A 474 15.53 5.93 -9.92
N ASN A 475 15.65 5.48 -11.17
CA ASN A 475 15.83 6.38 -12.32
C ASN A 475 14.62 7.31 -12.47
N PHE A 476 13.42 6.76 -12.35
CA PHE A 476 12.21 7.57 -12.34
C PHE A 476 12.20 8.58 -11.20
N ALA A 477 12.62 8.20 -10.00
CA ALA A 477 12.75 9.11 -8.87
C ALA A 477 13.77 10.22 -9.14
N ARG A 478 14.89 9.93 -9.82
CA ARG A 478 15.91 10.94 -10.19
C ARG A 478 15.41 11.93 -11.24
N THR A 479 14.82 11.42 -12.32
CA THR A 479 14.67 12.16 -13.58
C THR A 479 13.23 12.32 -14.05
N GLY A 480 12.29 11.56 -13.49
CA GLY A 480 10.93 11.41 -14.02
C GLY A 480 10.83 10.44 -15.21
N GLN A 481 11.92 9.71 -15.53
CA GLN A 481 11.99 8.72 -16.60
C GLN A 481 12.61 7.43 -16.04
N PRO A 482 11.98 6.24 -16.22
CA PRO A 482 12.49 4.99 -15.66
C PRO A 482 13.69 4.44 -16.45
N GLY A 483 13.80 4.73 -17.74
CA GLY A 483 14.85 4.23 -18.63
C GLY A 483 16.26 4.65 -18.23
N GLY A 484 17.27 3.93 -18.73
CA GLY A 484 18.67 4.22 -18.53
C GLY A 484 19.59 3.25 -19.27
N PRO A 485 20.91 3.49 -19.27
CA PRO A 485 21.88 2.61 -19.92
C PRO A 485 21.78 1.17 -19.40
N GLY A 486 21.81 0.21 -20.31
CA GLY A 486 21.77 -1.22 -19.97
C GLY A 486 20.39 -1.77 -19.60
N LEU A 487 19.36 -0.94 -19.54
CA LEU A 487 18.00 -1.37 -19.28
C LEU A 487 17.20 -1.53 -20.59
N PRO A 488 16.24 -2.47 -20.66
CA PRO A 488 15.26 -2.51 -21.72
C PRO A 488 14.52 -1.17 -21.86
N ALA A 489 14.16 -0.80 -23.08
CA ALA A 489 13.46 0.46 -23.33
C ALA A 489 12.09 0.47 -22.66
N TRP A 490 11.77 1.55 -21.97
CA TRP A 490 10.45 1.79 -21.38
C TRP A 490 9.87 3.10 -21.96
N PRO A 491 9.11 3.02 -23.05
CA PRO A 491 8.52 4.22 -23.66
C PRO A 491 7.39 4.78 -22.78
N ALA A 492 7.18 6.09 -22.88
CA ALA A 492 6.07 6.73 -22.20
C ALA A 492 4.73 6.23 -22.75
N PHE A 493 3.76 6.08 -21.87
CA PHE A 493 2.37 5.77 -22.21
C PHE A 493 1.70 7.01 -22.79
N THR A 494 1.06 6.88 -23.94
CA THR A 494 0.18 7.93 -24.49
C THR A 494 -1.19 7.34 -24.84
N ALA A 495 -2.17 8.20 -25.07
CA ALA A 495 -3.51 7.73 -25.48
C ALA A 495 -3.49 7.03 -26.86
N GLU A 496 -2.60 7.47 -27.75
CA GLU A 496 -2.41 6.93 -29.11
C GLU A 496 -1.53 5.67 -29.10
N GLN A 497 -0.62 5.56 -28.15
CA GLN A 497 0.28 4.44 -27.96
C GLN A 497 0.26 4.01 -26.48
N PRO A 498 -0.77 3.26 -26.06
CA PRO A 498 -0.96 2.87 -24.66
C PRO A 498 -0.02 1.71 -24.27
N GLN A 499 1.29 1.97 -24.29
CA GLN A 499 2.29 0.95 -24.02
C GLN A 499 2.39 0.63 -22.53
N VAL A 500 2.32 -0.66 -22.22
CA VAL A 500 2.51 -1.23 -20.89
C VAL A 500 3.72 -2.13 -20.94
N LEU A 501 4.71 -1.93 -20.05
CA LEU A 501 5.89 -2.78 -19.99
C LEU A 501 5.61 -4.01 -19.11
N GLY A 502 5.73 -5.21 -19.68
CA GLY A 502 5.67 -6.46 -18.95
C GLY A 502 6.98 -6.71 -18.21
N LEU A 503 6.90 -6.93 -16.90
CA LEU A 503 8.03 -7.22 -16.02
C LEU A 503 7.98 -8.67 -15.57
N ALA A 504 8.69 -9.55 -16.28
CA ALA A 504 8.78 -10.98 -15.97
C ALA A 504 10.25 -11.42 -15.80
N PRO A 505 10.52 -12.45 -14.97
CA PRO A 505 11.87 -13.02 -14.84
C PRO A 505 12.40 -13.49 -16.19
N GLY A 506 13.56 -12.97 -16.61
CA GLY A 506 14.19 -13.30 -17.89
C GLY A 506 13.58 -12.61 -19.11
N GLU A 507 12.47 -11.86 -18.96
CA GLU A 507 11.81 -11.21 -20.08
C GLU A 507 11.15 -9.88 -19.66
N VAL A 508 11.77 -8.78 -20.06
CA VAL A 508 11.20 -7.42 -19.89
C VAL A 508 10.89 -6.86 -21.26
N LYS A 509 9.61 -6.83 -21.63
CA LYS A 509 9.15 -6.41 -22.96
C LYS A 509 7.76 -5.77 -22.91
N PRO A 510 7.35 -4.96 -23.90
CA PRO A 510 5.98 -4.47 -23.99
C PRO A 510 4.93 -5.59 -24.02
N VAL A 511 3.80 -5.37 -23.33
CA VAL A 511 2.60 -6.19 -23.43
C VAL A 511 1.88 -5.81 -24.73
N GLU A 512 1.60 -6.78 -25.60
CA GLU A 512 1.09 -6.49 -26.96
C GLU A 512 -0.30 -5.84 -26.95
N ASP A 513 -1.24 -6.37 -26.17
CA ASP A 513 -2.60 -5.83 -26.08
C ASP A 513 -3.16 -5.96 -24.67
N PHE A 514 -2.62 -5.16 -23.75
CA PHE A 514 -3.02 -5.12 -22.36
C PHE A 514 -4.55 -4.95 -22.18
N ARG A 515 -5.16 -4.03 -22.93
CA ARG A 515 -6.58 -3.71 -22.78
C ARG A 515 -7.51 -4.83 -23.26
N ALA A 516 -7.11 -5.56 -24.30
CA ALA A 516 -7.87 -6.73 -24.78
C ALA A 516 -7.68 -7.94 -23.84
N GLU A 517 -6.47 -8.17 -23.33
CA GLU A 517 -6.16 -9.22 -22.35
C GLU A 517 -7.04 -9.07 -21.11
N HIS A 518 -7.20 -7.85 -20.58
CA HIS A 518 -8.00 -7.50 -19.41
C HIS A 518 -9.45 -7.09 -19.71
N HIS A 519 -9.92 -7.28 -20.92
CA HIS A 519 -11.32 -6.98 -21.31
C HIS A 519 -11.78 -5.55 -21.02
N CYS A 520 -10.86 -4.57 -20.96
CA CYS A 520 -11.14 -3.20 -20.55
C CYS A 520 -12.12 -2.49 -21.48
N ASP A 521 -12.07 -2.79 -22.79
CA ASP A 521 -12.93 -2.15 -23.80
C ASP A 521 -14.23 -2.90 -24.08
N THR A 522 -14.40 -4.08 -23.50
CA THR A 522 -15.59 -4.93 -23.71
C THR A 522 -16.46 -5.02 -22.45
N VAL A 523 -15.89 -5.34 -21.30
CA VAL A 523 -16.60 -5.51 -20.02
C VAL A 523 -16.51 -4.24 -19.17
N TRP A 524 -15.32 -3.64 -19.07
CA TRP A 524 -14.99 -2.57 -18.11
C TRP A 524 -14.89 -1.19 -18.78
N ARG A 525 -15.79 -0.92 -19.71
CA ARG A 525 -15.84 0.40 -20.38
C ARG A 525 -15.98 1.52 -19.35
N PRO A 526 -15.23 2.65 -19.51
CA PRO A 526 -15.33 3.82 -18.63
C PRO A 526 -16.73 4.41 -18.63
#